data_4d817edb75459b6e54534b12408db212
#
_entry.id   4d817edb75459b6e54534b12408db212
#
_cell.length_a   1.000
_cell.length_b   1.000
_cell.length_c   1.000
_cell.angle_alpha   90.00
_cell.angle_beta   90.00
_cell.angle_gamma   90.00
#
_symmetry.space_group_name_H-M   'P 1'
#
loop_
_entity.id
_entity.type
_entity.pdbx_description
1 polymer ?
#
loop_
_entity_poly.entity_id
_entity_poly.type
_entity_poly.pdbx_seq_one_letter_code
_entity_poly.pdbx_strand_id
1 'polypeptide(L)'
;RARGIPISCVGFGSARAPWDLSISTRQDGLRVQRDQSFAVNATVTNHFPEAKTVVITAADRGMVLAEKTIVVPANASVDTALTLSAANPGFHTYALRLQPTPGDSRPDNDLDFIGVDVQEPPTLRVLYLGGGLDWEWRFLRLLAENNELLHFSAIIQMGPGSFYHSGLDDEQRKETPAFPDKAAFYRDFHAVILDARAAAAISAEGVTALESFVANKGGGLLLRGPLDLLPPALAAIIPQHLPGGRVVVPALRLEPNPDFVFNRDFAGILRTGRGLW
;
A
#
# COMPACT_ATOMS: atom_id res chain seq x y z
N ARG A 1 -16.39 -45.68 -12.08
CA ARG A 1 -16.47 -47.00 -11.43
C ARG A 1 -17.92 -47.52 -11.21
N ALA A 2 -18.94 -46.69 -11.43
CA ALA A 2 -20.34 -47.07 -11.12
C ALA A 2 -20.94 -48.18 -12.01
N ARG A 3 -20.27 -48.65 -13.08
CA ARG A 3 -20.76 -49.68 -13.98
C ARG A 3 -19.78 -50.87 -14.18
N GLY A 4 -18.72 -51.00 -13.36
CA GLY A 4 -17.82 -52.14 -13.42
C GLY A 4 -17.05 -52.32 -14.74
N ILE A 5 -16.96 -51.28 -15.58
CA ILE A 5 -16.25 -51.34 -16.86
C ILE A 5 -14.76 -51.21 -16.59
N PRO A 6 -13.93 -52.22 -16.89
CA PRO A 6 -12.49 -52.11 -16.73
C PRO A 6 -11.93 -51.11 -17.75
N ILE A 7 -11.13 -50.13 -17.27
CA ILE A 7 -10.40 -49.21 -18.13
C ILE A 7 -8.94 -49.66 -18.11
N SER A 8 -8.40 -50.02 -19.27
CA SER A 8 -6.98 -50.34 -19.45
C SER A 8 -6.31 -49.20 -20.19
N CYS A 9 -5.23 -48.67 -19.63
CA CYS A 9 -4.43 -47.61 -20.26
C CYS A 9 -3.09 -48.20 -20.69
N VAL A 10 -2.71 -47.95 -21.94
CA VAL A 10 -1.38 -48.26 -22.48
C VAL A 10 -0.65 -46.94 -22.72
N GLY A 11 0.46 -46.76 -22.03
CA GLY A 11 1.33 -45.63 -22.25
C GLY A 11 2.29 -45.86 -23.41
N PHE A 12 2.33 -44.92 -24.35
CA PHE A 12 3.32 -44.90 -25.44
C PHE A 12 4.26 -43.73 -25.20
N GLY A 13 5.57 -43.89 -25.42
CA GLY A 13 6.55 -42.84 -25.31
C GLY A 13 7.94 -43.36 -24.94
N SER A 14 8.89 -42.43 -24.84
CA SER A 14 10.25 -42.73 -24.38
C SER A 14 10.29 -42.69 -22.84
N ALA A 15 11.09 -43.61 -22.25
CA ALA A 15 11.38 -43.57 -20.81
C ALA A 15 12.29 -42.39 -20.42
N ARG A 16 12.91 -41.72 -21.39
CA ARG A 16 13.70 -40.50 -21.18
C ARG A 16 12.83 -39.31 -21.50
N ALA A 17 12.78 -38.33 -20.56
CA ALA A 17 12.22 -37.03 -20.83
C ALA A 17 12.96 -36.40 -22.04
N PRO A 18 12.25 -35.78 -23.00
CA PRO A 18 12.89 -35.04 -24.07
C PRO A 18 13.71 -33.88 -23.46
N TRP A 19 14.76 -33.47 -24.15
CA TRP A 19 15.49 -32.26 -23.76
C TRP A 19 14.56 -31.07 -23.90
N ASP A 20 14.39 -30.36 -22.82
CA ASP A 20 13.34 -29.36 -22.68
C ASP A 20 13.75 -28.31 -21.63
N LEU A 21 13.48 -27.06 -21.92
CA LEU A 21 13.42 -25.99 -20.94
C LEU A 21 11.97 -25.55 -20.82
N SER A 22 11.56 -25.19 -19.64
CA SER A 22 10.21 -24.65 -19.45
C SER A 22 10.18 -23.58 -18.38
N ILE A 23 9.24 -22.66 -18.50
CA ILE A 23 8.95 -21.65 -17.49
C ILE A 23 7.51 -21.78 -17.03
N SER A 24 7.30 -21.60 -15.73
CA SER A 24 5.95 -21.54 -15.17
C SER A 24 5.87 -20.52 -14.07
N THR A 25 4.74 -19.81 -14.00
CA THR A 25 4.37 -18.96 -12.87
C THR A 25 3.39 -19.73 -12.00
N ARG A 26 3.54 -19.63 -10.67
CA ARG A 26 2.60 -20.24 -9.71
C ARG A 26 1.67 -19.21 -9.08
N GLN A 27 1.66 -18.01 -9.61
CA GLN A 27 0.85 -16.90 -9.10
C GLN A 27 -0.44 -16.79 -9.92
N ASP A 28 -1.59 -16.90 -9.27
CA ASP A 28 -2.92 -16.82 -9.90
C ASP A 28 -3.32 -15.40 -10.32
N GLY A 29 -2.44 -14.44 -10.13
CA GLY A 29 -2.64 -13.02 -10.39
C GLY A 29 -2.08 -12.17 -9.25
N LEU A 30 -1.78 -10.93 -9.58
CA LEU A 30 -1.28 -9.94 -8.63
C LEU A 30 -2.18 -8.71 -8.65
N ARG A 31 -2.35 -8.08 -7.49
CA ARG A 31 -2.91 -6.75 -7.36
C ARG A 31 -1.84 -5.83 -6.81
N VAL A 32 -1.54 -4.77 -7.55
CA VAL A 32 -0.47 -3.81 -7.23
C VAL A 32 -0.98 -2.39 -7.40
N GLN A 33 -0.32 -1.43 -6.79
CA GLN A 33 -0.62 -0.02 -7.02
C GLN A 33 0.26 0.53 -8.15
N ARG A 34 -0.22 1.57 -8.82
CA ARG A 34 0.54 2.32 -9.80
C ARG A 34 1.89 2.76 -9.22
N ASP A 35 2.93 2.65 -10.03
CA ASP A 35 4.32 2.99 -9.69
C ASP A 35 4.94 2.16 -8.54
N GLN A 36 4.23 1.15 -8.05
CA GLN A 36 4.78 0.20 -7.09
C GLN A 36 5.63 -0.86 -7.78
N SER A 37 6.82 -1.14 -7.20
CA SER A 37 7.62 -2.28 -7.62
C SER A 37 7.04 -3.57 -7.02
N PHE A 38 6.91 -4.61 -7.85
CA PHE A 38 6.43 -5.92 -7.44
C PHE A 38 7.29 -7.04 -8.04
N ALA A 39 7.28 -8.20 -7.40
CA ALA A 39 8.02 -9.36 -7.85
C ALA A 39 7.09 -10.37 -8.53
N VAL A 40 7.48 -10.81 -9.72
CA VAL A 40 6.86 -11.96 -10.40
C VAL A 40 7.75 -13.17 -10.21
N ASN A 41 7.22 -14.18 -9.52
CA ASN A 41 7.92 -15.42 -9.25
C ASN A 41 7.71 -16.40 -10.40
N ALA A 42 8.80 -17.02 -10.86
CA ALA A 42 8.80 -18.03 -11.89
C ALA A 42 9.68 -19.20 -11.51
N THR A 43 9.29 -20.40 -11.93
CA THR A 43 10.09 -21.60 -11.85
C THR A 43 10.56 -21.96 -13.24
N VAL A 44 11.87 -22.10 -13.43
CA VAL A 44 12.47 -22.59 -14.68
C VAL A 44 12.95 -24.01 -14.46
N THR A 45 12.50 -24.92 -15.33
CA THR A 45 12.87 -26.35 -15.28
C THR A 45 13.73 -26.71 -16.47
N ASN A 46 14.83 -27.42 -16.21
CA ASN A 46 15.79 -27.91 -17.20
C ASN A 46 15.81 -29.42 -17.22
N HIS A 47 15.44 -30.03 -18.34
CA HIS A 47 15.54 -31.48 -18.62
C HIS A 47 16.73 -31.84 -19.50
N PHE A 48 17.65 -30.92 -19.81
CA PHE A 48 18.91 -31.21 -20.45
C PHE A 48 19.87 -31.91 -19.48
N PRO A 49 20.78 -32.79 -20.01
CA PRO A 49 21.78 -33.48 -19.22
C PRO A 49 22.90 -32.57 -18.71
N GLU A 50 22.89 -31.29 -19.08
CA GLU A 50 23.86 -30.27 -18.72
C GLU A 50 23.19 -29.03 -18.17
N ALA A 51 23.92 -28.23 -17.38
CA ALA A 51 23.45 -26.94 -16.91
C ALA A 51 23.27 -25.97 -18.09
N LYS A 52 22.19 -25.20 -18.06
CA LYS A 52 21.90 -24.17 -19.07
C LYS A 52 21.90 -22.78 -18.44
N THR A 53 22.58 -21.86 -19.10
CA THR A 53 22.39 -20.43 -18.82
C THR A 53 21.26 -19.93 -19.66
N VAL A 54 20.21 -19.42 -19.02
CA VAL A 54 19.00 -18.97 -19.69
C VAL A 54 18.71 -17.51 -19.36
N VAL A 55 18.16 -16.79 -20.33
CA VAL A 55 17.69 -15.43 -20.18
C VAL A 55 16.17 -15.47 -20.13
N ILE A 56 15.62 -14.88 -19.07
CA ILE A 56 14.19 -14.71 -18.87
C ILE A 56 13.85 -13.25 -19.14
N THR A 57 12.89 -13.01 -20.00
CA THR A 57 12.34 -11.67 -20.25
C THR A 57 10.91 -11.59 -19.74
N ALA A 58 10.55 -10.45 -19.14
CA ALA A 58 9.18 -10.10 -18.81
C ALA A 58 8.74 -8.94 -19.70
N ALA A 59 7.61 -9.10 -20.39
CA ALA A 59 7.12 -8.10 -21.34
C ALA A 59 5.62 -7.83 -21.14
N ASP A 60 5.20 -6.56 -21.33
CA ASP A 60 3.81 -6.15 -21.47
C ASP A 60 3.59 -5.66 -22.89
N ARG A 61 2.56 -6.19 -23.58
CA ARG A 61 2.20 -5.83 -24.96
C ARG A 61 3.39 -5.81 -25.92
N GLY A 62 4.34 -6.72 -25.73
CA GLY A 62 5.54 -6.85 -26.55
C GLY A 62 6.71 -5.94 -26.19
N MET A 63 6.56 -5.06 -25.22
CA MET A 63 7.65 -4.26 -24.67
C MET A 63 8.31 -4.97 -23.51
N VAL A 64 9.61 -5.24 -23.62
CA VAL A 64 10.39 -5.87 -22.54
C VAL A 64 10.58 -4.85 -21.40
N LEU A 65 10.17 -5.25 -20.19
CA LEU A 65 10.23 -4.43 -18.99
C LEU A 65 11.34 -4.87 -18.05
N ALA A 66 11.68 -6.16 -18.05
CA ALA A 66 12.76 -6.69 -17.26
C ALA A 66 13.39 -7.90 -17.95
N GLU A 67 14.66 -8.10 -17.65
CA GLU A 67 15.45 -9.23 -18.11
C GLU A 67 16.29 -9.77 -16.95
N LYS A 68 16.42 -11.10 -16.88
CA LYS A 68 17.24 -11.75 -15.87
C LYS A 68 17.91 -13.00 -16.45
N THR A 69 19.21 -13.12 -16.22
CA THR A 69 19.97 -14.31 -16.56
C THR A 69 20.13 -15.21 -15.35
N ILE A 70 19.86 -16.50 -15.50
CA ILE A 70 20.07 -17.50 -14.44
C ILE A 70 20.76 -18.73 -15.02
N VAL A 71 21.38 -19.50 -14.13
CA VAL A 71 21.94 -20.83 -14.46
C VAL A 71 21.02 -21.87 -13.84
N VAL A 72 20.49 -22.77 -14.68
CA VAL A 72 19.64 -23.88 -14.24
C VAL A 72 20.45 -25.17 -14.35
N PRO A 73 20.72 -25.88 -13.25
CA PRO A 73 21.48 -27.14 -13.28
C PRO A 73 20.82 -28.21 -14.14
N ALA A 74 21.58 -29.21 -14.53
CA ALA A 74 21.08 -30.37 -15.29
C ALA A 74 19.96 -31.08 -14.52
N ASN A 75 18.85 -31.38 -15.21
CA ASN A 75 17.70 -32.13 -14.67
C ASN A 75 17.17 -31.50 -13.34
N ALA A 76 17.12 -30.17 -13.25
CA ALA A 76 16.72 -29.45 -12.05
C ALA A 76 15.76 -28.30 -12.37
N SER A 77 15.11 -27.80 -11.32
CA SER A 77 14.29 -26.58 -11.38
C SER A 77 14.90 -25.50 -10.47
N VAL A 78 14.81 -24.28 -10.90
CA VAL A 78 15.26 -23.08 -10.16
C VAL A 78 14.13 -22.09 -10.06
N ASP A 79 13.79 -21.70 -8.83
CA ASP A 79 12.87 -20.60 -8.57
C ASP A 79 13.60 -19.27 -8.68
N THR A 80 12.97 -18.32 -9.32
CA THR A 80 13.52 -17.00 -9.52
C THR A 80 12.40 -15.95 -9.46
N ALA A 81 12.79 -14.69 -9.28
CA ALA A 81 11.86 -13.57 -9.32
C ALA A 81 12.38 -12.48 -10.26
N LEU A 82 11.48 -11.87 -11.03
CA LEU A 82 11.72 -10.66 -11.79
C LEU A 82 10.99 -9.50 -11.10
N THR A 83 11.70 -8.40 -10.90
CA THR A 83 11.11 -7.18 -10.34
C THR A 83 10.62 -6.29 -11.46
N LEU A 84 9.34 -5.95 -11.41
CA LEU A 84 8.64 -5.11 -12.38
C LEU A 84 8.06 -3.90 -11.68
N SER A 85 7.69 -2.88 -12.45
CA SER A 85 6.85 -1.77 -12.01
C SER A 85 5.79 -1.50 -13.08
N ALA A 86 4.61 -1.06 -12.66
CA ALA A 86 3.52 -0.76 -13.56
C ALA A 86 3.11 0.71 -13.43
N ALA A 87 3.26 1.47 -14.51
CA ALA A 87 2.96 2.90 -14.53
C ALA A 87 1.49 3.20 -14.89
N ASN A 88 0.82 2.28 -15.59
CA ASN A 88 -0.54 2.51 -16.10
C ASN A 88 -1.54 1.66 -15.32
N PRO A 89 -2.62 2.26 -14.79
CA PRO A 89 -3.69 1.53 -14.14
C PRO A 89 -4.47 0.64 -15.10
N GLY A 90 -5.06 -0.42 -14.57
CA GLY A 90 -5.87 -1.37 -15.31
C GLY A 90 -5.30 -2.79 -15.27
N PHE A 91 -5.95 -3.69 -16.01
CA PHE A 91 -5.52 -5.08 -16.08
C PHE A 91 -4.45 -5.25 -17.16
N HIS A 92 -3.30 -5.79 -16.76
CA HIS A 92 -2.16 -6.09 -17.61
C HIS A 92 -1.89 -7.60 -17.64
N THR A 93 -1.40 -8.10 -18.76
CA THR A 93 -0.93 -9.48 -18.88
C THR A 93 0.55 -9.45 -19.23
N TYR A 94 1.38 -9.81 -18.27
CA TYR A 94 2.81 -9.90 -18.49
C TYR A 94 3.18 -11.26 -19.01
N ALA A 95 3.92 -11.30 -20.13
CA ALA A 95 4.46 -12.50 -20.73
C ALA A 95 5.87 -12.74 -20.17
N LEU A 96 6.08 -13.89 -19.58
CA LEU A 96 7.39 -14.39 -19.17
C LEU A 96 7.90 -15.35 -20.23
N ARG A 97 9.05 -15.06 -20.82
CA ARG A 97 9.59 -15.85 -21.92
C ARG A 97 11.04 -16.22 -21.65
N LEU A 98 11.37 -17.47 -21.90
CA LEU A 98 12.76 -17.92 -22.03
C LEU A 98 13.31 -17.58 -23.41
N GLN A 99 14.59 -17.24 -23.48
CA GLN A 99 15.26 -17.13 -24.75
C GLN A 99 15.37 -18.52 -25.39
N PRO A 100 15.08 -18.65 -26.72
CA PRO A 100 15.14 -19.93 -27.41
C PRO A 100 16.49 -20.65 -27.21
N THR A 101 16.44 -21.91 -26.84
CA THR A 101 17.61 -22.73 -26.59
C THR A 101 17.74 -23.81 -27.67
N PRO A 102 18.89 -23.92 -28.34
CA PRO A 102 19.11 -24.98 -29.35
C PRO A 102 18.92 -26.39 -28.75
N GLY A 103 18.14 -27.23 -29.45
CA GLY A 103 17.86 -28.60 -29.01
C GLY A 103 16.66 -28.73 -28.08
N ASP A 104 16.00 -27.64 -27.75
CA ASP A 104 14.72 -27.67 -27.06
C ASP A 104 13.65 -28.30 -27.94
N SER A 105 12.98 -29.32 -27.41
CA SER A 105 11.98 -30.09 -28.12
C SER A 105 10.57 -29.54 -28.00
N ARG A 106 10.34 -28.56 -27.09
CA ARG A 106 9.02 -28.02 -26.77
C ARG A 106 9.05 -26.49 -26.54
N PRO A 107 9.35 -25.70 -27.54
CA PRO A 107 9.44 -24.24 -27.40
C PRO A 107 8.11 -23.54 -27.06
N ASP A 108 7.00 -24.27 -27.05
CA ASP A 108 5.67 -23.80 -26.66
C ASP A 108 5.54 -23.60 -25.14
N ASN A 109 6.35 -24.26 -24.31
CA ASN A 109 6.37 -24.12 -22.85
C ASN A 109 7.45 -23.17 -22.33
N ASP A 110 8.15 -22.49 -23.25
CA ASP A 110 9.10 -21.39 -22.96
C ASP A 110 8.40 -20.06 -22.65
N LEU A 111 7.09 -20.05 -22.63
CA LEU A 111 6.25 -18.87 -22.45
C LEU A 111 5.16 -19.15 -21.43
N ASP A 112 5.04 -18.27 -20.44
CA ASP A 112 3.93 -18.28 -19.50
C ASP A 112 3.44 -16.83 -19.24
N PHE A 113 2.26 -16.69 -18.68
CA PHE A 113 1.60 -15.41 -18.50
C PHE A 113 1.13 -15.22 -17.06
N ILE A 114 1.20 -13.97 -16.60
CA ILE A 114 0.61 -13.57 -15.33
C ILE A 114 -0.28 -12.35 -15.52
N GLY A 115 -1.49 -12.39 -14.95
CA GLY A 115 -2.39 -11.25 -14.85
C GLY A 115 -2.01 -10.36 -13.68
N VAL A 116 -1.95 -9.05 -13.91
CA VAL A 116 -1.68 -8.06 -12.87
C VAL A 116 -2.73 -6.95 -12.95
N ASP A 117 -3.48 -6.76 -11.87
CA ASP A 117 -4.45 -5.67 -11.71
C ASP A 117 -3.75 -4.48 -11.06
N VAL A 118 -3.44 -3.46 -11.85
CA VAL A 118 -2.78 -2.23 -11.42
C VAL A 118 -3.83 -1.23 -11.00
N GLN A 119 -3.87 -0.90 -9.72
CA GLN A 119 -4.84 0.02 -9.15
C GLN A 119 -4.23 1.40 -8.93
N GLU A 120 -5.07 2.43 -9.11
CA GLU A 120 -4.69 3.77 -8.63
C GLU A 120 -4.55 3.73 -7.11
N PRO A 121 -3.49 4.33 -6.56
CA PRO A 121 -3.37 4.44 -5.12
C PRO A 121 -4.53 5.29 -4.58
N PRO A 122 -5.13 4.91 -3.44
CA PRO A 122 -6.24 5.66 -2.86
C PRO A 122 -5.75 7.05 -2.40
N THR A 123 -6.53 8.08 -2.70
CA THR A 123 -6.30 9.41 -2.15
C THR A 123 -6.62 9.41 -0.66
N LEU A 124 -5.65 9.78 0.16
CA LEU A 124 -5.82 9.92 1.59
C LEU A 124 -6.44 11.29 1.92
N ARG A 125 -7.57 11.28 2.58
CA ARG A 125 -8.22 12.51 3.08
C ARG A 125 -7.89 12.70 4.55
N VAL A 126 -7.16 13.76 4.86
CA VAL A 126 -6.71 14.08 6.22
C VAL A 126 -7.31 15.40 6.66
N LEU A 127 -7.92 15.41 7.85
CA LEU A 127 -8.47 16.60 8.48
C LEU A 127 -7.53 17.08 9.58
N TYR A 128 -7.17 18.36 9.56
CA TYR A 128 -6.44 19.01 10.62
C TYR A 128 -7.37 19.90 11.43
N LEU A 129 -7.43 19.70 12.75
CA LEU A 129 -8.14 20.52 13.71
C LEU A 129 -7.12 21.31 14.53
N GLY A 130 -6.97 22.61 14.26
CA GLY A 130 -5.89 23.44 14.77
C GLY A 130 -6.33 24.51 15.76
N GLY A 131 -5.47 24.83 16.74
CA GLY A 131 -5.66 25.91 17.71
C GLY A 131 -4.97 27.22 17.33
N GLY A 132 -4.61 27.39 16.06
CA GLY A 132 -3.96 28.59 15.52
C GLY A 132 -3.16 28.29 14.27
N LEU A 133 -2.80 29.33 13.54
CA LEU A 133 -1.90 29.24 12.41
C LEU A 133 -0.46 29.14 12.93
N ASP A 134 0.17 27.99 12.73
CA ASP A 134 1.56 27.76 13.11
C ASP A 134 2.40 27.21 11.94
N TRP A 135 3.70 27.07 12.18
CA TRP A 135 4.61 26.59 11.17
C TRP A 135 4.30 25.16 10.73
N GLU A 136 3.87 24.29 11.68
CA GLU A 136 3.57 22.90 11.38
C GLU A 136 2.36 22.76 10.48
N TRP A 137 1.27 23.53 10.70
CA TRP A 137 0.14 23.59 9.78
C TRP A 137 0.59 24.02 8.38
N ARG A 138 1.46 25.03 8.30
CA ARG A 138 1.99 25.50 7.02
C ARG A 138 2.77 24.40 6.29
N PHE A 139 3.62 23.66 7.01
CA PHE A 139 4.38 22.54 6.43
C PHE A 139 3.48 21.38 6.00
N LEU A 140 2.49 21.02 6.82
CA LEU A 140 1.53 19.96 6.46
C LEU A 140 0.73 20.33 5.20
N ARG A 141 0.30 21.60 5.10
CA ARG A 141 -0.38 22.09 3.92
C ARG A 141 0.52 22.05 2.67
N LEU A 142 1.76 22.53 2.79
CA LEU A 142 2.72 22.52 1.70
C LEU A 142 3.05 21.10 1.24
N LEU A 143 3.18 20.15 2.18
CA LEU A 143 3.36 18.74 1.88
C LEU A 143 2.19 18.18 1.07
N ALA A 144 0.97 18.50 1.49
CA ALA A 144 -0.23 18.03 0.80
C ALA A 144 -0.39 18.65 -0.59
N GLU A 145 -0.08 19.94 -0.75
CA GLU A 145 -0.11 20.62 -2.05
C GLU A 145 0.85 20.02 -3.08
N ASN A 146 1.92 19.37 -2.62
CA ASN A 146 2.90 18.68 -3.46
C ASN A 146 2.67 17.17 -3.58
N ASN A 147 1.56 16.65 -3.07
CA ASN A 147 1.26 15.21 -3.09
C ASN A 147 -0.18 14.98 -3.56
N GLU A 148 -0.32 14.52 -4.80
CA GLU A 148 -1.62 14.23 -5.41
C GLU A 148 -2.44 13.16 -4.69
N LEU A 149 -1.77 12.32 -3.89
CA LEU A 149 -2.41 11.26 -3.10
C LEU A 149 -2.91 11.73 -1.73
N LEU A 150 -2.67 13.01 -1.37
CA LEU A 150 -3.04 13.56 -0.08
C LEU A 150 -4.00 14.74 -0.23
N HIS A 151 -5.25 14.53 0.12
CA HIS A 151 -6.23 15.61 0.25
C HIS A 151 -6.24 16.12 1.70
N PHE A 152 -5.74 17.33 1.91
CA PHE A 152 -5.61 17.92 3.24
C PHE A 152 -6.66 18.99 3.46
N SER A 153 -7.51 18.79 4.44
CA SER A 153 -8.50 19.75 4.90
C SER A 153 -8.14 20.26 6.29
N ALA A 154 -8.46 21.51 6.57
CA ALA A 154 -8.16 22.08 7.87
C ALA A 154 -9.31 22.96 8.37
N ILE A 155 -9.58 22.87 9.68
CA ILE A 155 -10.41 23.79 10.44
C ILE A 155 -9.53 24.33 11.58
N ILE A 156 -9.30 25.62 11.60
CA ILE A 156 -8.36 26.25 12.53
C ILE A 156 -9.07 27.34 13.30
N GLN A 157 -9.07 27.24 14.62
CA GLN A 157 -9.59 28.29 15.49
C GLN A 157 -8.65 29.48 15.49
N MET A 158 -9.13 30.61 15.00
CA MET A 158 -8.37 31.87 14.95
C MET A 158 -8.60 32.75 16.18
N GLY A 159 -9.67 32.49 16.92
CA GLY A 159 -10.08 33.19 18.11
C GLY A 159 -11.43 32.69 18.60
N PRO A 160 -11.98 33.23 19.70
CA PRO A 160 -13.29 32.80 20.20
C PRO A 160 -14.38 32.94 19.13
N GLY A 161 -14.98 31.79 18.73
CA GLY A 161 -16.03 31.76 17.72
C GLY A 161 -15.59 32.03 16.27
N SER A 162 -14.30 32.18 16.01
CA SER A 162 -13.77 32.46 14.67
C SER A 162 -12.94 31.27 14.18
N PHE A 163 -13.28 30.75 13.00
CA PHE A 163 -12.61 29.59 12.41
C PHE A 163 -12.21 29.86 10.96
N TYR A 164 -11.03 29.38 10.60
CA TYR A 164 -10.52 29.37 9.23
C TYR A 164 -10.67 27.96 8.66
N HIS A 165 -11.20 27.86 7.43
CA HIS A 165 -11.41 26.59 6.74
C HIS A 165 -10.57 26.55 5.47
N SER A 166 -9.93 25.42 5.23
CA SER A 166 -9.15 25.15 4.03
C SER A 166 -9.41 23.73 3.55
N GLY A 167 -9.46 23.51 2.22
CA GLY A 167 -9.61 22.17 1.62
C GLY A 167 -10.94 21.48 1.88
N LEU A 168 -11.93 22.14 2.45
CA LEU A 168 -13.31 21.67 2.59
C LEU A 168 -14.14 22.13 1.40
N ASP A 169 -15.10 21.29 0.97
CA ASP A 169 -16.09 21.70 0.00
C ASP A 169 -17.12 22.69 0.59
N ASP A 170 -17.96 23.27 -0.26
CA ASP A 170 -18.90 24.31 0.16
C ASP A 170 -19.99 23.78 1.10
N GLU A 171 -20.39 22.52 0.97
CA GLU A 171 -21.39 21.87 1.83
C GLU A 171 -20.79 21.61 3.23
N GLN A 172 -19.62 20.97 3.28
CA GLN A 172 -18.87 20.73 4.51
C GLN A 172 -18.59 22.03 5.27
N ARG A 173 -18.25 23.11 4.55
CA ARG A 173 -17.97 24.43 5.15
C ARG A 173 -19.19 25.08 5.75
N LYS A 174 -20.35 24.94 5.10
CA LYS A 174 -21.64 25.45 5.61
C LYS A 174 -22.15 24.67 6.81
N GLU A 175 -22.01 23.36 6.79
CA GLU A 175 -22.45 22.47 7.86
C GLU A 175 -21.58 22.55 9.12
N THR A 176 -20.35 23.06 8.99
CA THR A 176 -19.35 23.05 10.06
C THR A 176 -18.74 24.42 10.27
N PRO A 177 -19.49 25.38 10.83
CA PRO A 177 -18.94 26.72 11.11
C PRO A 177 -17.86 26.73 12.20
N ALA A 178 -17.77 25.67 13.00
CA ALA A 178 -16.79 25.44 14.07
C ALA A 178 -16.12 24.07 13.90
N PHE A 179 -15.58 23.47 14.98
CA PHE A 179 -15.15 22.07 14.93
C PHE A 179 -16.33 21.12 14.78
N PRO A 180 -16.18 20.04 13.98
CA PRO A 180 -17.27 19.13 13.69
C PRO A 180 -17.77 18.39 14.94
N ASP A 181 -19.08 18.39 15.15
CA ASP A 181 -19.78 17.73 16.24
C ASP A 181 -20.53 16.45 15.80
N LYS A 182 -20.62 16.19 14.49
CA LYS A 182 -21.36 15.07 13.91
C LYS A 182 -20.41 14.02 13.35
N ALA A 183 -20.62 12.75 13.72
CA ALA A 183 -19.86 11.63 13.18
C ALA A 183 -19.94 11.51 11.65
N ALA A 184 -21.04 11.96 11.04
CA ALA A 184 -21.23 11.99 9.61
C ALA A 184 -20.16 12.82 8.88
N PHE A 185 -19.70 13.92 9.46
CA PHE A 185 -18.68 14.79 8.89
C PHE A 185 -17.34 14.05 8.68
N TYR A 186 -16.98 13.20 9.64
CA TYR A 186 -15.72 12.45 9.59
C TYR A 186 -15.74 11.26 8.62
N ARG A 187 -16.90 10.96 8.01
CA ARG A 187 -17.06 9.75 7.19
C ARG A 187 -16.08 9.69 6.02
N ASP A 188 -15.80 10.83 5.41
CA ASP A 188 -14.96 10.92 4.22
C ASP A 188 -13.47 11.04 4.51
N PHE A 189 -13.08 11.19 5.78
CA PHE A 189 -11.69 11.31 6.18
C PHE A 189 -11.11 9.96 6.59
N HIS A 190 -9.81 9.74 6.33
CA HIS A 190 -9.06 8.56 6.72
C HIS A 190 -8.31 8.80 8.03
N ALA A 191 -7.88 10.05 8.27
CA ALA A 191 -7.21 10.43 9.49
C ALA A 191 -7.59 11.84 9.94
N VAL A 192 -7.54 12.09 11.24
CA VAL A 192 -7.67 13.38 11.88
C VAL A 192 -6.40 13.70 12.64
N ILE A 193 -5.83 14.88 12.40
CA ILE A 193 -4.74 15.45 13.20
C ILE A 193 -5.36 16.49 14.11
N LEU A 194 -5.31 16.26 15.41
CA LEU A 194 -5.85 17.17 16.42
C LEU A 194 -4.71 17.86 17.19
N ASP A 195 -4.64 19.17 17.10
CA ASP A 195 -3.79 19.98 17.95
C ASP A 195 -4.42 20.08 19.36
N ALA A 196 -3.67 19.75 20.38
CA ALA A 196 -4.15 19.80 21.76
C ALA A 196 -4.65 21.22 22.17
N ARG A 197 -4.11 22.28 21.57
CA ARG A 197 -4.58 23.66 21.76
C ARG A 197 -6.01 23.89 21.24
N ALA A 198 -6.42 23.12 20.24
CA ALA A 198 -7.77 23.18 19.68
C ALA A 198 -8.77 22.36 20.51
N ALA A 199 -8.28 21.42 21.30
CA ALA A 199 -9.11 20.41 21.96
C ALA A 199 -10.13 21.01 22.93
N ALA A 200 -9.80 22.12 23.59
CA ALA A 200 -10.71 22.82 24.51
C ALA A 200 -11.93 23.46 23.80
N ALA A 201 -11.87 23.67 22.50
CA ALA A 201 -12.97 24.23 21.71
C ALA A 201 -13.82 23.15 21.04
N ILE A 202 -13.49 21.87 21.21
CA ILE A 202 -14.29 20.75 20.72
C ILE A 202 -15.42 20.50 21.73
N SER A 203 -16.66 20.46 21.24
CA SER A 203 -17.84 20.16 22.07
C SER A 203 -17.84 18.71 22.56
N ALA A 204 -18.65 18.38 23.55
CA ALA A 204 -18.81 17.00 24.03
C ALA A 204 -19.32 16.06 22.90
N GLU A 205 -20.20 16.59 22.05
CA GLU A 205 -20.69 15.90 20.86
C GLU A 205 -19.56 15.65 19.86
N GLY A 206 -18.68 16.63 19.66
CA GLY A 206 -17.48 16.55 18.82
C GLY A 206 -16.50 15.48 19.32
N VAL A 207 -16.31 15.37 20.64
CA VAL A 207 -15.50 14.28 21.24
C VAL A 207 -16.11 12.92 20.94
N THR A 208 -17.43 12.78 21.15
CA THR A 208 -18.15 11.54 20.83
C THR A 208 -18.07 11.18 19.33
N ALA A 209 -18.13 12.19 18.46
CA ALA A 209 -17.99 12.00 17.02
C ALA A 209 -16.58 11.53 16.64
N LEU A 210 -15.51 12.07 17.27
CA LEU A 210 -14.13 11.61 17.09
C LEU A 210 -13.92 10.19 17.63
N GLU A 211 -14.50 9.87 18.79
CA GLU A 211 -14.47 8.53 19.34
C GLU A 211 -15.12 7.52 18.38
N SER A 212 -16.31 7.83 17.86
CA SER A 212 -16.97 7.01 16.86
C SER A 212 -16.17 6.85 15.57
N PHE A 213 -15.49 7.92 15.15
CA PHE A 213 -14.61 7.88 13.98
C PHE A 213 -13.47 6.87 14.17
N VAL A 214 -12.84 6.86 15.35
CA VAL A 214 -11.74 5.92 15.64
C VAL A 214 -12.27 4.51 15.86
N ALA A 215 -13.27 4.35 16.76
CA ALA A 215 -13.72 3.04 17.21
C ALA A 215 -14.57 2.29 16.19
N ASN A 216 -15.48 2.99 15.48
CA ASN A 216 -16.45 2.34 14.62
C ASN A 216 -16.05 2.37 13.13
N LYS A 217 -15.37 3.44 12.70
CA LYS A 217 -14.91 3.57 11.31
C LYS A 217 -13.49 3.06 11.10
N GLY A 218 -12.69 2.93 12.17
CA GLY A 218 -11.26 2.60 12.08
C GLY A 218 -10.40 3.76 11.57
N GLY A 219 -10.86 5.01 11.72
CA GLY A 219 -10.11 6.20 11.34
C GLY A 219 -8.88 6.43 12.21
N GLY A 220 -7.81 6.97 11.64
CA GLY A 220 -6.60 7.35 12.38
C GLY A 220 -6.79 8.66 13.16
N LEU A 221 -6.35 8.71 14.41
CA LEU A 221 -6.29 9.95 15.20
C LEU A 221 -4.85 10.22 15.63
N LEU A 222 -4.27 11.32 15.17
CA LEU A 222 -2.97 11.82 15.59
C LEU A 222 -3.19 13.03 16.51
N LEU A 223 -2.74 12.89 17.75
CA LEU A 223 -2.74 13.99 18.72
C LEU A 223 -1.38 14.70 18.70
N ARG A 224 -1.41 16.00 18.63
CA ARG A 224 -0.24 16.86 18.56
C ARG A 224 -0.26 17.90 19.66
N GLY A 225 0.86 18.13 20.34
CA GLY A 225 1.02 19.13 21.38
C GLY A 225 0.97 18.56 22.80
N PRO A 226 0.92 19.42 23.80
CA PRO A 226 0.92 19.00 25.21
C PRO A 226 -0.38 18.27 25.57
N LEU A 227 -0.27 17.04 26.04
CA LEU A 227 -1.44 16.20 26.37
C LEU A 227 -2.22 16.69 27.60
N ASP A 228 -1.61 17.50 28.44
CA ASP A 228 -2.23 18.17 29.59
C ASP A 228 -3.28 19.24 29.19
N LEU A 229 -3.25 19.67 27.95
CA LEU A 229 -4.28 20.56 27.38
C LEU A 229 -5.54 19.82 26.91
N LEU A 230 -5.51 18.49 26.87
CA LEU A 230 -6.65 17.71 26.41
C LEU A 230 -7.76 17.68 27.45
N PRO A 231 -9.04 17.90 27.06
CA PRO A 231 -10.18 17.64 27.92
C PRO A 231 -10.18 16.19 28.43
N PRO A 232 -10.66 15.92 29.65
CA PRO A 232 -10.70 14.58 30.23
C PRO A 232 -11.37 13.53 29.31
N ALA A 233 -12.42 13.93 28.62
CA ALA A 233 -13.13 13.05 27.68
C ALA A 233 -12.26 12.62 26.48
N LEU A 234 -11.45 13.53 25.93
CA LEU A 234 -10.46 13.18 24.88
C LEU A 234 -9.29 12.38 25.43
N ALA A 235 -8.84 12.72 26.65
CA ALA A 235 -7.77 11.97 27.31
C ALA A 235 -8.16 10.49 27.58
N ALA A 236 -9.45 10.22 27.80
CA ALA A 236 -9.95 8.87 28.01
C ALA A 236 -9.91 7.97 26.75
N ILE A 237 -9.89 8.56 25.56
CA ILE A 237 -9.79 7.84 24.29
C ILE A 237 -8.34 7.34 24.05
N ILE A 238 -7.36 7.99 24.71
CA ILE A 238 -5.96 7.62 24.58
C ILE A 238 -5.72 6.32 25.38
N PRO A 239 -5.08 5.29 24.79
CA PRO A 239 -4.72 4.07 25.53
C PRO A 239 -3.90 4.43 26.78
N GLN A 240 -4.36 4.03 27.96
CA GLN A 240 -3.75 4.35 29.27
C GLN A 240 -2.35 3.74 29.48
N HIS A 241 -1.81 3.05 28.49
CA HIS A 241 -0.49 2.42 28.54
C HIS A 241 0.64 3.31 28.02
N LEU A 242 0.36 4.57 27.72
CA LEU A 242 1.42 5.55 27.54
C LEU A 242 1.92 5.92 28.93
N PRO A 243 3.16 5.52 29.34
CA PRO A 243 3.68 5.92 30.64
C PRO A 243 3.68 7.42 30.75
N GLY A 244 3.11 7.96 31.85
CA GLY A 244 3.08 9.38 32.14
C GLY A 244 4.50 9.93 32.21
N GLY A 245 4.93 10.58 31.19
CA GLY A 245 6.25 11.13 30.98
C GLY A 245 6.44 11.37 29.50
N ARG A 246 7.27 12.30 29.12
CA ARG A 246 7.64 12.59 27.74
C ARG A 246 7.93 11.27 27.00
N VAL A 247 6.94 10.70 26.33
CA VAL A 247 7.17 9.59 25.44
C VAL A 247 7.80 10.20 24.17
N VAL A 248 9.11 10.29 24.21
CA VAL A 248 9.88 10.31 22.96
C VAL A 248 9.72 8.92 22.41
N VAL A 249 8.72 8.69 21.57
CA VAL A 249 8.60 7.45 20.81
C VAL A 249 9.80 7.44 19.87
N PRO A 250 10.82 6.62 20.15
CA PRO A 250 12.08 6.67 19.36
C PRO A 250 11.89 6.19 17.92
N ALA A 251 10.80 5.55 17.63
CA ALA A 251 10.24 5.28 16.31
C ALA A 251 8.79 4.84 16.52
N LEU A 252 7.82 5.60 16.04
CA LEU A 252 6.54 5.04 15.69
C LEU A 252 6.85 4.07 14.55
N ARG A 253 6.99 2.80 14.85
CA ARG A 253 6.93 1.75 13.86
C ARG A 253 5.45 1.63 13.54
N LEU A 254 4.99 2.47 12.65
CA LEU A 254 3.74 2.23 11.93
C LEU A 254 4.01 0.94 11.16
N GLU A 255 3.59 -0.18 11.71
CA GLU A 255 3.44 -1.37 10.89
C GLU A 255 2.38 -0.99 9.87
N PRO A 256 2.71 -0.97 8.58
CA PRO A 256 1.72 -0.67 7.57
C PRO A 256 0.61 -1.70 7.75
N ASN A 257 -0.62 -1.23 7.98
CA ASN A 257 -1.77 -2.07 7.70
C ASN A 257 -1.53 -2.61 6.27
N PRO A 258 -1.53 -3.93 6.03
CA PRO A 258 -1.27 -4.50 4.71
C PRO A 258 -2.20 -3.92 3.63
N ASP A 259 -3.31 -3.31 4.01
CA ASP A 259 -4.24 -2.60 3.13
C ASP A 259 -3.90 -1.10 2.95
N PHE A 260 -2.89 -0.57 3.66
CA PHE A 260 -2.44 0.81 3.58
C PHE A 260 -0.96 0.87 3.18
N VAL A 261 -0.69 1.05 1.89
CA VAL A 261 0.66 1.36 1.41
C VAL A 261 0.92 2.85 1.61
N PHE A 262 1.62 3.19 2.69
CA PHE A 262 2.21 4.52 2.83
C PHE A 262 3.29 4.70 1.76
N ASN A 263 3.19 5.76 0.97
CA ASN A 263 4.25 6.15 0.06
C ASN A 263 5.57 6.31 0.85
N ARG A 264 6.69 5.86 0.28
CA ARG A 264 8.04 5.88 0.86
C ARG A 264 8.44 7.25 1.41
N ASP A 265 7.93 8.33 0.84
CA ASP A 265 8.24 9.70 1.21
C ASP A 265 7.64 10.11 2.57
N PHE A 266 6.47 9.58 2.93
CA PHE A 266 5.87 9.79 4.24
C PHE A 266 6.67 9.07 5.35
N ALA A 267 7.18 7.88 5.08
CA ALA A 267 8.07 7.15 5.98
C ALA A 267 9.44 7.85 6.15
N GLY A 268 9.89 8.62 5.17
CA GLY A 268 11.09 9.46 5.22
C GLY A 268 10.96 10.61 6.22
N ILE A 269 9.82 11.29 6.22
CA ILE A 269 9.55 12.43 7.13
C ILE A 269 9.47 11.97 8.59
N LEU A 270 8.88 10.80 8.85
CA LEU A 270 8.84 10.22 10.19
C LEU A 270 10.20 9.68 10.66
N ARG A 271 11.12 9.34 9.74
CA ARG A 271 12.50 8.92 10.06
C ARG A 271 13.46 10.07 10.34
N THR A 272 13.23 11.23 9.78
CA THR A 272 14.11 12.41 9.93
C THR A 272 13.84 13.22 11.19
N GLY A 273 12.91 12.83 12.05
CA GLY A 273 12.67 13.41 13.36
C GLY A 273 13.82 13.25 14.39
N ARG A 274 15.06 12.94 13.94
CA ARG A 274 16.27 13.13 14.73
C ARG A 274 16.80 14.53 14.53
N GLY A 275 16.49 15.37 15.48
CA GLY A 275 17.27 16.58 15.71
C GLY A 275 16.70 17.86 15.08
N LEU A 276 15.65 18.38 15.67
CA LEU A 276 15.34 19.80 15.73
C LEU A 276 14.37 20.02 16.90
N TRP A 277 14.90 19.89 18.12
CA TRP A 277 14.38 20.55 19.34
C TRP A 277 15.56 20.80 20.28
#